data_02a6dfcaeb62cd331d4a2758730ba7f3
#
_entry.id   02a6dfcaeb62cd331d4a2758730ba7f3
#
_cell.length_a   1.000
_cell.length_b   1.000
_cell.length_c   1.000
_cell.angle_alpha   90.00
_cell.angle_beta   90.00
_cell.angle_gamma   90.00
#
_symmetry.space_group_name_H-M   'P 1'
#
loop_
_entity.id
_entity.type
_entity.pdbx_description
1 polymer ?
#
loop_
_entity_poly.entity_id
_entity_poly.type
_entity_poly.pdbx_seq_one_letter_code
_entity_poly.pdbx_strand_id
1 'polypeptide(L)'
;MNQIERIQYMEQLLDFIIEARKEQYANQEKSARIQEAIRILAEYYASDDWKRDFADDEAGLLPKDLERGVLSEDGIWNVLSSEESEQETNHS
;
A
#
# COMPACT_ATOMS: atom_id res chain seq x y z
N MET A 1 5.95 -12.14 -12.02
CA MET A 1 4.65 -11.45 -11.83
C MET A 1 4.50 -10.41 -12.93
N ASN A 2 3.40 -10.41 -13.66
CA ASN A 2 3.16 -9.37 -14.66
C ASN A 2 2.58 -8.11 -14.00
N GLN A 3 2.39 -7.05 -14.78
CA GLN A 3 1.94 -5.77 -14.25
C GLN A 3 0.59 -5.87 -13.52
N ILE A 4 -0.38 -6.54 -14.11
CA ILE A 4 -1.71 -6.67 -13.51
C ILE A 4 -1.63 -7.44 -12.20
N GLU A 5 -0.89 -8.55 -12.19
CA GLU A 5 -0.72 -9.34 -10.97
C GLU A 5 0.01 -8.55 -9.87
N ARG A 6 0.99 -7.76 -10.27
CA ARG A 6 1.72 -6.92 -9.32
C ARG A 6 0.79 -5.91 -8.66
N ILE A 7 -0.02 -5.22 -9.45
CA ILE A 7 -0.97 -4.24 -8.93
C ILE A 7 -1.98 -4.92 -8.02
N GLN A 8 -2.51 -6.08 -8.42
CA GLN A 8 -3.46 -6.83 -7.59
C GLN A 8 -2.86 -7.24 -6.26
N TYR A 9 -1.62 -7.71 -6.27
CA TYR A 9 -0.93 -8.12 -5.06
C TYR A 9 -0.74 -6.93 -4.11
N MET A 10 -0.29 -5.79 -4.63
CA MET A 10 -0.09 -4.59 -3.82
C MET A 10 -1.41 -4.06 -3.29
N GLU A 11 -2.47 -4.14 -4.07
CA GLU A 11 -3.81 -3.75 -3.63
C GLU A 11 -4.29 -4.62 -2.48
N GLN A 12 -4.02 -5.92 -2.52
CA GLN A 12 -4.35 -6.82 -1.42
C GLN A 12 -3.61 -6.44 -0.14
N LEU A 13 -2.34 -6.06 -0.26
CA LEU A 13 -1.58 -5.61 0.91
C LEU A 13 -2.15 -4.33 1.49
N LEU A 14 -2.53 -3.39 0.64
CA LEU A 14 -3.14 -2.13 1.07
C LEU A 14 -4.46 -2.40 1.80
N ASP A 15 -5.31 -3.24 1.22
CA ASP A 15 -6.59 -3.61 1.83
C ASP A 15 -6.38 -4.28 3.18
N PHE A 16 -5.39 -5.16 3.27
CA PHE A 16 -5.08 -5.83 4.53
C PHE A 16 -4.72 -4.84 5.62
N ILE A 17 -3.89 -3.85 5.30
CA ILE A 17 -3.48 -2.83 6.27
C ILE A 17 -4.69 -1.99 6.72
N ILE A 18 -5.52 -1.57 5.78
CA ILE A 18 -6.70 -0.76 6.08
C ILE A 18 -7.66 -1.52 6.99
N GLU A 19 -7.94 -2.77 6.66
CA GLU A 19 -8.83 -3.60 7.48
C GLU A 19 -8.27 -3.86 8.86
N ALA A 20 -6.98 -4.14 8.94
CA ALA A 20 -6.33 -4.38 10.24
C ALA A 20 -6.41 -3.15 11.13
N ARG A 21 -6.25 -1.96 10.58
CA ARG A 21 -6.35 -0.72 11.35
C ARG A 21 -7.76 -0.48 11.85
N LYS A 22 -8.76 -0.78 11.05
CA LYS A 22 -10.16 -0.64 11.46
C LYS A 22 -10.50 -1.54 12.64
N GLU A 23 -9.90 -2.72 12.69
CA GLU A 23 -10.17 -3.69 13.74
C GLU A 23 -9.36 -3.45 15.00
N GLN A 24 -8.42 -2.53 14.96
CA GLN A 24 -7.60 -2.12 16.11
C GLN A 24 -6.89 -3.29 16.79
N TYR A 25 -6.21 -4.10 15.99
CA TYR A 25 -5.51 -5.27 16.51
C TYR A 25 -4.34 -4.93 17.40
N ALA A 26 -4.28 -5.65 18.52
CA ALA A 26 -3.15 -5.59 19.42
C ALA A 26 -2.31 -6.88 19.38
N ASN A 27 -2.59 -7.79 18.49
CA ASN A 27 -1.93 -9.08 18.37
C ASN A 27 -0.56 -8.91 17.71
N GLN A 28 0.49 -9.48 18.32
CA GLN A 28 1.86 -9.36 17.81
C GLN A 28 2.03 -9.96 16.42
N GLU A 29 1.38 -11.10 16.17
CA GLU A 29 1.47 -11.76 14.89
C GLU A 29 0.90 -10.88 13.78
N LYS A 30 -0.25 -10.26 14.01
CA LYS A 30 -0.84 -9.35 13.03
C LYS A 30 -0.01 -8.09 12.87
N SER A 31 0.53 -7.58 13.96
CA SER A 31 1.39 -6.41 13.92
C SER A 31 2.62 -6.66 13.03
N ALA A 32 3.23 -7.83 13.14
CA ALA A 32 4.37 -8.19 12.31
C ALA A 32 3.98 -8.28 10.83
N ARG A 33 2.81 -8.83 10.53
CA ARG A 33 2.31 -8.92 9.16
C ARG A 33 2.00 -7.56 8.58
N ILE A 34 1.43 -6.67 9.39
CA ILE A 34 1.15 -5.31 8.96
C ILE A 34 2.45 -4.58 8.63
N GLN A 35 3.46 -4.71 9.48
CA GLN A 35 4.75 -4.08 9.23
C GLN A 35 5.40 -4.61 7.96
N GLU A 36 5.32 -5.91 7.72
CA GLU A 36 5.84 -6.51 6.50
C GLU A 36 5.10 -5.98 5.26
N ALA A 37 3.77 -5.88 5.33
CA ALA A 37 2.99 -5.34 4.24
C ALA A 37 3.35 -3.88 3.97
N ILE A 38 3.54 -3.09 5.02
CA ILE A 38 3.94 -1.69 4.89
C ILE A 38 5.32 -1.59 4.24
N ARG A 39 6.26 -2.45 4.65
CA ARG A 39 7.59 -2.47 4.07
C ARG A 39 7.55 -2.75 2.57
N ILE A 40 6.76 -3.75 2.18
CA ILE A 40 6.62 -4.12 0.77
C ILE A 40 6.00 -2.98 -0.03
N LEU A 41 4.95 -2.35 0.51
CA LEU A 41 4.31 -1.21 -0.15
C LEU A 41 5.25 -0.02 -0.27
N ALA A 42 6.05 0.24 0.76
CA ALA A 42 7.01 1.33 0.73
C ALA A 42 8.08 1.11 -0.35
N GLU A 43 8.57 -0.11 -0.46
CA GLU A 43 9.52 -0.45 -1.51
C GLU A 43 8.91 -0.31 -2.90
N TYR A 44 7.66 -0.73 -3.06
CA TYR A 44 6.95 -0.60 -4.31
C TYR A 44 6.77 0.88 -4.67
N TYR A 45 6.31 1.69 -3.74
CA TYR A 45 6.07 3.12 -3.97
C TYR A 45 7.34 3.84 -4.40
N ALA A 46 8.49 3.41 -3.90
CA ALA A 46 9.78 4.01 -4.24
C ALA A 46 10.40 3.43 -5.53
N SER A 47 9.78 2.43 -6.13
CA SER A 47 10.35 1.71 -7.27
C SER A 47 9.97 2.31 -8.61
N ASP A 48 10.74 1.93 -9.64
CA ASP A 48 10.41 2.28 -11.01
C ASP A 48 9.13 1.58 -11.47
N ASP A 49 8.83 0.40 -10.91
CA ASP A 49 7.60 -0.32 -11.22
C ASP A 49 6.37 0.49 -10.85
N TRP A 50 6.37 1.14 -9.67
CA TRP A 50 5.24 1.98 -9.28
C TRP A 50 5.09 3.16 -10.24
N LYS A 51 6.18 3.79 -10.62
CA LYS A 51 6.15 4.93 -11.54
C LYS A 51 5.57 4.53 -12.89
N ARG A 52 5.95 3.35 -13.38
CA ARG A 52 5.42 2.83 -14.64
C ARG A 52 3.95 2.50 -14.53
N ASP A 53 3.56 1.84 -13.45
CA ASP A 53 2.16 1.47 -13.22
C ASP A 53 1.29 2.72 -13.11
N PHE A 54 1.77 3.73 -12.39
CA PHE A 54 1.07 5.01 -12.25
C PHE A 54 0.91 5.69 -13.61
N ALA A 55 1.97 5.74 -14.41
CA ALA A 55 1.93 6.36 -15.72
C ALA A 55 0.94 5.63 -16.65
N ASP A 56 0.92 4.31 -16.59
CA ASP A 56 -0.01 3.52 -17.41
C ASP A 56 -1.45 3.74 -16.97
N ASP A 57 -1.69 3.91 -15.67
CA ASP A 57 -3.01 4.24 -15.16
C ASP A 57 -3.46 5.61 -15.66
N GLU A 58 -2.61 6.61 -15.58
CA GLU A 58 -2.90 7.96 -16.08
C GLU A 58 -3.19 7.96 -17.57
N ALA A 59 -2.51 7.09 -18.32
CA ALA A 59 -2.70 6.97 -19.76
C ALA A 59 -3.94 6.14 -20.15
N GLY A 60 -4.64 5.57 -19.17
CA GLY A 60 -5.82 4.76 -19.42
C GLY A 60 -5.52 3.40 -20.02
N LEU A 61 -4.31 2.88 -19.79
CA LEU A 61 -3.88 1.61 -20.38
C LEU A 61 -4.21 0.39 -19.54
N LEU A 62 -4.71 0.59 -18.33
CA LEU A 62 -5.06 -0.52 -17.42
C LEU A 62 -6.54 -0.86 -17.54
N PRO A 63 -6.92 -2.13 -17.23
CA PRO A 63 -8.33 -2.53 -17.26
C PRO A 63 -9.18 -1.66 -16.33
N LYS A 64 -10.39 -1.33 -16.78
CA LYS A 64 -11.27 -0.44 -16.03
C LYS A 64 -11.77 -1.05 -14.72
N ASP A 65 -11.86 -2.37 -14.67
CA ASP A 65 -12.34 -3.08 -13.48
C ASP A 65 -11.22 -3.43 -12.50
N LEU A 66 -9.98 -3.07 -12.82
CA LEU A 66 -8.86 -3.30 -11.92
C LEU A 66 -8.89 -2.29 -10.78
N GLU A 67 -8.79 -2.78 -9.55
CA GLU A 67 -8.68 -1.91 -8.40
C GLU A 67 -7.30 -1.27 -8.37
N ARG A 68 -7.26 0.06 -8.17
CA ARG A 68 -6.05 0.86 -8.34
C ARG A 68 -5.78 1.82 -7.19
N GLY A 69 -6.22 1.46 -5.99
CA GLY A 69 -5.97 2.28 -4.81
C GLY A 69 -4.48 2.51 -4.56
N VAL A 70 -3.64 1.51 -4.84
CA VAL A 70 -2.19 1.64 -4.68
C VAL A 70 -1.56 2.58 -5.69
N LEU A 71 -2.25 2.88 -6.78
CA LEU A 71 -1.76 3.82 -7.80
C LEU A 71 -2.24 5.24 -7.55
N SER A 72 -3.06 5.43 -6.53
CA SER A 72 -3.42 6.76 -6.05
C SER A 72 -2.35 7.21 -5.06
N GLU A 73 -1.69 8.34 -5.34
CA GLU A 73 -0.68 8.88 -4.43
C GLU A 73 -1.27 9.07 -3.04
N ASP A 74 -2.50 9.58 -2.96
CA ASP A 74 -3.15 9.82 -1.68
C ASP A 74 -3.40 8.52 -0.92
N GLY A 75 -3.84 7.47 -1.62
CA GLY A 75 -4.14 6.19 -0.98
C GLY A 75 -2.93 5.55 -0.34
N ILE A 76 -1.85 5.40 -1.10
CA ILE A 76 -0.65 4.75 -0.59
C ILE A 76 0.10 5.67 0.39
N TRP A 77 0.13 6.98 0.11
CA TRP A 77 0.78 7.94 0.97
C TRP A 77 0.14 8.00 2.36
N ASN A 78 -1.19 7.98 2.42
CA ASN A 78 -1.90 8.03 3.70
C ASN A 78 -1.53 6.85 4.60
N VAL A 79 -1.39 5.68 4.03
CA VAL A 79 -1.00 4.49 4.81
C VAL A 79 0.43 4.64 5.34
N LEU A 80 1.36 5.06 4.49
CA LEU A 80 2.77 5.18 4.86
C LEU A 80 2.99 6.35 5.83
N SER A 81 2.33 7.48 5.59
CA SER A 81 2.42 8.65 6.45
C SER A 81 1.86 8.41 7.85
N SER A 82 0.73 7.70 7.92
CA SER A 82 0.11 7.40 9.21
C SER A 82 1.06 6.59 10.10
N GLU A 83 1.80 5.66 9.49
CA GLU A 83 2.77 4.87 10.23
C GLU A 83 3.88 5.74 10.79
N GLU A 84 4.41 6.66 9.99
CA GLU A 84 5.42 7.60 10.44
C GLU A 84 4.91 8.51 11.55
N SER A 85 3.69 9.00 11.40
CA SER A 85 3.07 9.86 12.41
C SER A 85 2.92 9.15 13.75
N GLU A 86 2.53 7.88 13.73
CA GLU A 86 2.40 7.09 14.94
C GLU A 86 3.75 6.93 15.63
N GLN A 87 4.81 6.71 14.87
CA GLN A 87 6.16 6.61 15.42
C GLN A 87 6.60 7.91 16.06
N GLU A 88 6.34 9.03 15.43
CA GLU A 88 6.68 10.35 15.96
C GLU A 88 5.92 10.63 17.26
N THR A 89 4.66 10.28 17.29
CA THR A 89 3.83 10.46 18.49
C THR A 89 4.39 9.68 19.65
N ASN A 90 4.90 8.50 19.41
CA ASN A 90 5.48 7.66 20.46
C ASN A 90 6.76 8.22 21.05
N HIS A 91 7.45 9.07 20.32
CA HIS A 91 8.67 9.70 20.79
C HIS A 91 8.41 10.90 21.70
N SER A 92 7.27 11.46 21.58
CA SER A 92 6.90 12.60 22.42
C SER A 92 6.15 12.16 23.66
#